data_1c550f471ba65426bcfdd8afe5bd6aed
#
_entry.id   1c550f471ba65426bcfdd8afe5bd6aed
#
_cell.length_a   1.000
_cell.length_b   1.000
_cell.length_c   1.000
_cell.angle_alpha   90.00
_cell.angle_beta   90.00
_cell.angle_gamma   90.00
#
_symmetry.space_group_name_H-M   'P 1'
#
loop_
_entity.id
_entity.type
_entity.pdbx_description
1 polymer ?
#
loop_
_entity_poly.entity_id
_entity_poly.type
_entity_poly.pdbx_seq_one_letter_code
_entity_poly.pdbx_strand_id
1 'polypeptide(L)'
;ENGGAKLICVIEHDGAIFREAGLHLPDVMEPRTQPGSIMGFSGAQDLPSSMLGLELDCDILVPAALENTIHAGNQQRLRARIIAEGANGPVTADADRALSERGVMIIPDIYLNAGGVTASYLEWLKNLAHVRFGRIEQRFDQGAYHRIAGASGRKIEPPVLATLKGADEIDLVHSALEDAMSSALAQLLEARGRHGTDLRTAAMIVAID
;
A
#
# COMPACT_ATOMS: atom_id res chain seq x y z
N GLU A 1 5.90 6.55 -2.11
CA GLU A 1 6.41 7.89 -2.43
C GLU A 1 5.38 8.98 -2.11
N ASN A 2 4.11 8.80 -2.46
CA ASN A 2 3.06 9.82 -2.23
C ASN A 2 2.82 10.11 -0.74
N GLY A 3 3.09 9.16 0.15
CA GLY A 3 2.98 9.33 1.60
C GLY A 3 4.23 9.91 2.28
N GLY A 4 5.26 10.31 1.52
CA GLY A 4 6.51 10.88 2.06
C GLY A 4 7.45 9.84 2.68
N ALA A 5 7.17 8.54 2.57
CA ALA A 5 8.07 7.48 3.03
C ALA A 5 9.26 7.31 2.10
N LYS A 6 10.44 7.06 2.68
CA LYS A 6 11.66 6.75 1.96
C LYS A 6 11.84 5.24 1.84
N LEU A 7 11.79 4.71 0.63
CA LEU A 7 12.05 3.31 0.35
C LEU A 7 13.57 3.07 0.32
N ILE A 8 14.12 2.37 1.30
CA ILE A 8 15.56 2.14 1.42
C ILE A 8 15.99 0.76 0.93
N CYS A 9 15.07 -0.21 0.87
CA CYS A 9 15.37 -1.58 0.48
C CYS A 9 14.20 -2.20 -0.29
N VAL A 10 14.53 -2.98 -1.31
CA VAL A 10 13.61 -3.92 -1.97
C VAL A 10 14.18 -5.32 -1.84
N ILE A 11 13.34 -6.28 -1.47
CA ILE A 11 13.72 -7.65 -1.16
C ILE A 11 12.99 -8.58 -2.13
N GLU A 12 13.74 -9.46 -2.77
CA GLU A 12 13.23 -10.52 -3.64
C GLU A 12 13.76 -11.88 -3.19
N HIS A 13 13.35 -12.94 -3.87
CA HIS A 13 13.71 -14.32 -3.51
C HIS A 13 15.22 -14.59 -3.61
N ASP A 14 15.92 -13.93 -4.49
CA ASP A 14 17.35 -14.12 -4.82
C ASP A 14 18.28 -13.14 -4.09
N GLY A 15 17.73 -12.17 -3.34
CA GLY A 15 18.51 -11.21 -2.58
C GLY A 15 17.73 -9.92 -2.26
N ALA A 16 18.48 -8.88 -2.00
CA ALA A 16 17.89 -7.57 -1.79
C ALA A 16 18.81 -6.47 -2.35
N ILE A 17 18.25 -5.31 -2.64
CA ILE A 17 19.00 -4.10 -2.96
C ILE A 17 18.74 -3.03 -1.90
N PHE A 18 19.81 -2.35 -1.49
CA PHE A 18 19.77 -1.36 -0.42
C PHE A 18 20.39 -0.05 -0.86
N ARG A 19 19.75 1.06 -0.48
CA ARG A 19 20.29 2.42 -0.63
C ARG A 19 19.79 3.31 0.50
N GLU A 20 20.70 3.75 1.36
CA GLU A 20 20.35 4.61 2.51
C GLU A 20 19.70 5.94 2.09
N ALA A 21 20.12 6.52 0.98
CA ALA A 21 19.52 7.75 0.44
C ALA A 21 18.11 7.58 -0.11
N GLY A 22 17.63 6.32 -0.25
CA GLY A 22 16.35 5.96 -0.82
C GLY A 22 16.46 5.48 -2.27
N LEU A 23 15.57 4.55 -2.63
CA LEU A 23 15.38 4.00 -3.96
C LEU A 23 14.22 4.73 -4.64
N HIS A 24 14.36 5.03 -5.92
CA HIS A 24 13.26 5.49 -6.74
C HIS A 24 12.64 4.29 -7.44
N LEU A 25 11.44 3.92 -7.03
CA LEU A 25 10.81 2.67 -7.47
C LEU A 25 10.67 2.54 -9.00
N PRO A 26 10.28 3.59 -9.76
CA PRO A 26 10.27 3.52 -11.22
C PRO A 26 11.60 3.07 -11.83
N ASP A 27 12.74 3.58 -11.32
CA ASP A 27 14.06 3.22 -11.83
C ASP A 27 14.39 1.74 -11.56
N VAL A 28 13.95 1.21 -10.41
CA VAL A 28 14.12 -0.21 -10.06
C VAL A 28 13.24 -1.13 -10.93
N MET A 29 12.08 -0.62 -11.36
CA MET A 29 11.11 -1.37 -12.18
C MET A 29 11.40 -1.28 -13.68
N GLU A 30 12.21 -0.33 -14.15
CA GLU A 30 12.69 -0.26 -15.52
C GLU A 30 13.54 -1.51 -15.87
N PRO A 31 13.73 -1.85 -17.15
CA PRO A 31 14.05 -3.21 -17.56
C PRO A 31 15.20 -3.82 -16.76
N ARG A 32 14.84 -4.78 -15.96
CA ARG A 32 15.74 -5.57 -15.12
C ARG A 32 16.83 -6.16 -16.03
N THR A 33 18.07 -6.02 -15.65
CA THR A 33 19.25 -6.56 -16.38
C THR A 33 19.12 -8.08 -16.59
N GLN A 34 18.37 -8.76 -15.70
CA GLN A 34 17.95 -10.14 -15.84
C GLN A 34 16.43 -10.26 -15.61
N PRO A 35 15.69 -10.96 -16.46
CA PRO A 35 14.27 -11.19 -16.24
C PRO A 35 14.04 -11.84 -14.87
N GLY A 36 13.27 -11.14 -14.00
CA GLY A 36 12.89 -11.67 -12.69
C GLY A 36 13.82 -11.37 -11.52
N SER A 37 14.97 -10.69 -11.70
CA SER A 37 15.84 -10.27 -10.61
C SER A 37 15.96 -8.76 -10.49
N ILE A 38 16.12 -8.27 -9.26
CA ILE A 38 16.47 -6.85 -8.97
C ILE A 38 17.97 -6.69 -8.75
N MET A 39 18.70 -7.79 -8.64
CA MET A 39 20.12 -7.78 -8.35
C MET A 39 20.93 -7.13 -9.48
N GLY A 40 22.00 -6.45 -9.12
CA GLY A 40 22.83 -5.70 -10.07
C GLY A 40 22.28 -4.32 -10.46
N PHE A 41 21.29 -3.81 -9.75
CA PHE A 41 20.80 -2.45 -9.97
C PHE A 41 21.87 -1.43 -9.62
N SER A 42 22.37 -0.69 -10.61
CA SER A 42 23.52 0.22 -10.48
C SER A 42 23.34 1.36 -9.48
N GLY A 43 22.09 1.62 -9.06
CA GLY A 43 21.73 2.65 -8.09
C GLY A 43 21.74 2.23 -6.64
N ALA A 44 22.05 0.96 -6.32
CA ALA A 44 21.97 0.41 -4.98
C ALA A 44 23.08 -0.61 -4.69
N GLN A 45 23.24 -0.96 -3.42
CA GLN A 45 24.10 -2.04 -2.97
C GLN A 45 23.33 -3.36 -3.01
N ASP A 46 23.91 -4.38 -3.60
CA ASP A 46 23.38 -5.74 -3.54
C ASP A 46 23.61 -6.39 -2.16
N LEU A 47 22.57 -6.99 -1.62
CA LEU A 47 22.62 -7.85 -0.45
C LEU A 47 22.35 -9.29 -0.92
N PRO A 48 23.31 -10.21 -0.74
CA PRO A 48 23.25 -11.55 -1.36
C PRO A 48 22.20 -12.49 -0.74
N SER A 49 21.41 -11.99 0.20
CA SER A 49 20.37 -12.77 0.86
C SER A 49 19.18 -11.86 1.18
N SER A 50 17.99 -12.33 0.88
CA SER A 50 16.72 -11.70 1.29
C SER A 50 16.65 -11.47 2.80
N MET A 51 17.24 -12.39 3.59
CA MET A 51 17.29 -12.28 5.05
C MET A 51 18.04 -11.03 5.53
N LEU A 52 19.12 -10.65 4.85
CA LEU A 52 19.87 -9.43 5.18
C LEU A 52 19.02 -8.18 4.96
N GLY A 53 18.15 -8.20 3.95
CA GLY A 53 17.19 -7.12 3.72
C GLY A 53 16.14 -7.00 4.83
N LEU A 54 15.64 -8.13 5.34
CA LEU A 54 14.69 -8.14 6.46
C LEU A 54 15.29 -7.61 7.77
N GLU A 55 16.60 -7.79 7.98
CA GLU A 55 17.30 -7.44 9.22
C GLU A 55 17.87 -6.00 9.21
N LEU A 56 17.63 -5.24 8.14
CA LEU A 56 18.05 -3.83 8.06
C LEU A 56 17.36 -2.98 9.13
N ASP A 57 18.06 -1.94 9.56
CA ASP A 57 17.47 -0.92 10.43
C ASP A 57 16.55 -0.04 9.60
N CYS A 58 15.27 -0.07 9.95
CA CYS A 58 14.22 0.70 9.28
C CYS A 58 13.05 1.00 10.25
N ASP A 59 12.28 2.02 9.94
CA ASP A 59 11.07 2.31 10.71
C ASP A 59 9.95 1.32 10.41
N ILE A 60 9.77 0.99 9.12
CA ILE A 60 8.66 0.16 8.63
C ILE A 60 9.22 -0.96 7.74
N LEU A 61 8.88 -2.19 8.09
CA LEU A 61 9.11 -3.38 7.28
C LEU A 61 7.79 -3.88 6.69
N VAL A 62 7.75 -4.11 5.38
CA VAL A 62 6.55 -4.58 4.68
C VAL A 62 6.81 -5.96 4.07
N PRO A 63 6.54 -7.05 4.80
CA PRO A 63 6.56 -8.39 4.22
C PRO A 63 5.35 -8.56 3.30
N ALA A 64 5.57 -8.57 1.98
CA ALA A 64 4.52 -8.56 0.97
C ALA A 64 4.60 -9.72 -0.04
N ALA A 65 5.43 -10.74 0.22
CA ALA A 65 5.64 -11.83 -0.73
C ALA A 65 5.06 -13.16 -0.25
N LEU A 66 5.60 -13.72 0.82
CA LEU A 66 5.30 -15.09 1.26
C LEU A 66 4.81 -15.15 2.70
N GLU A 67 4.03 -16.17 2.99
CA GLU A 67 3.66 -16.57 4.35
C GLU A 67 4.88 -17.01 5.16
N ASN A 68 4.81 -16.91 6.49
CA ASN A 68 5.84 -17.38 7.42
C ASN A 68 7.26 -16.83 7.17
N THR A 69 7.38 -15.68 6.51
CA THR A 69 8.67 -15.04 6.24
C THR A 69 9.37 -14.62 7.54
N ILE A 70 8.59 -14.22 8.55
CA ILE A 70 9.05 -13.81 9.88
C ILE A 70 8.63 -14.91 10.88
N HIS A 71 9.61 -15.54 11.49
CA HIS A 71 9.40 -16.69 12.36
C HIS A 71 10.42 -16.72 13.53
N ALA A 72 10.30 -17.68 14.42
CA ALA A 72 11.16 -17.81 15.61
C ALA A 72 12.67 -17.78 15.32
N GLY A 73 13.08 -18.22 14.12
CA GLY A 73 14.49 -18.27 13.72
C GLY A 73 15.08 -16.92 13.31
N ASN A 74 14.27 -15.90 12.99
CA ASN A 74 14.77 -14.60 12.52
C ASN A 74 14.21 -13.39 13.30
N GLN A 75 13.11 -13.53 13.99
CA GLN A 75 12.42 -12.42 14.70
C GLN A 75 13.32 -11.57 15.59
N GLN A 76 14.33 -12.19 16.24
CA GLN A 76 15.22 -11.49 17.17
C GLN A 76 16.19 -10.53 16.47
N ARG A 77 16.45 -10.74 15.17
CA ARG A 77 17.36 -9.91 14.38
C ARG A 77 16.68 -8.76 13.66
N LEU A 78 15.32 -8.77 13.62
CA LEU A 78 14.56 -7.68 13.04
C LEU A 78 14.70 -6.41 13.86
N ARG A 79 14.91 -5.29 13.17
CA ARG A 79 15.12 -3.95 13.77
C ARG A 79 13.98 -2.98 13.49
N ALA A 80 13.04 -3.37 12.64
CA ALA A 80 11.88 -2.55 12.31
C ALA A 80 11.05 -2.22 13.57
N ARG A 81 10.54 -1.01 13.62
CA ARG A 81 9.62 -0.54 14.69
C ARG A 81 8.18 -0.91 14.37
N ILE A 82 7.84 -0.97 13.10
CA ILE A 82 6.52 -1.33 12.58
C ILE A 82 6.70 -2.44 11.55
N ILE A 83 5.89 -3.49 11.66
CA ILE A 83 5.76 -4.53 10.65
C ILE A 83 4.36 -4.42 10.05
N ALA A 84 4.29 -4.15 8.75
CA ALA A 84 3.05 -3.95 8.02
C ALA A 84 2.82 -5.15 7.08
N GLU A 85 1.91 -6.04 7.44
CA GLU A 85 1.70 -7.33 6.79
C GLU A 85 0.96 -7.19 5.44
N GLY A 86 1.71 -7.02 4.35
CA GLY A 86 1.17 -6.97 3.00
C GLY A 86 0.81 -8.34 2.43
N ALA A 87 1.55 -9.39 2.80
CA ALA A 87 1.22 -10.77 2.46
C ALA A 87 0.20 -11.36 3.44
N ASN A 88 -0.36 -12.53 3.12
CA ASN A 88 -1.17 -13.29 4.04
C ASN A 88 -0.28 -14.09 5.00
N GLY A 89 -0.48 -13.94 6.32
CA GLY A 89 0.24 -14.65 7.35
C GLY A 89 1.78 -14.59 7.27
N PRO A 90 2.40 -13.43 7.02
CA PRO A 90 3.86 -13.37 6.86
C PRO A 90 4.60 -13.52 8.18
N VAL A 91 3.93 -13.25 9.30
CA VAL A 91 4.48 -13.37 10.67
C VAL A 91 3.83 -14.56 11.36
N THR A 92 4.65 -15.51 11.84
CA THR A 92 4.14 -16.64 12.62
C THR A 92 3.64 -16.19 14.01
N ALA A 93 2.70 -16.93 14.60
CA ALA A 93 2.10 -16.57 15.90
C ALA A 93 3.15 -16.43 17.03
N ASP A 94 4.18 -17.28 17.04
CA ASP A 94 5.25 -17.16 18.04
C ASP A 94 6.13 -15.94 17.80
N ALA A 95 6.38 -15.59 16.54
CA ALA A 95 7.12 -14.38 16.19
C ALA A 95 6.32 -13.12 16.51
N ASP A 96 5.02 -13.11 16.24
CA ASP A 96 4.10 -11.99 16.57
C ASP A 96 4.16 -11.68 18.06
N ARG A 97 4.01 -12.71 18.91
CA ARG A 97 4.09 -12.54 20.36
C ARG A 97 5.43 -11.96 20.81
N ALA A 98 6.54 -12.54 20.35
CA ALA A 98 7.87 -12.09 20.75
C ALA A 98 8.22 -10.68 20.23
N LEU A 99 7.74 -10.30 19.05
CA LEU A 99 7.90 -8.95 18.51
C LEU A 99 7.05 -7.94 19.28
N SER A 100 5.82 -8.28 19.61
CA SER A 100 4.92 -7.45 20.43
C SER A 100 5.49 -7.21 21.83
N GLU A 101 6.08 -8.22 22.48
CA GLU A 101 6.77 -8.10 23.77
C GLU A 101 7.99 -7.17 23.70
N ARG A 102 8.63 -7.06 22.54
CA ARG A 102 9.70 -6.09 22.25
C ARG A 102 9.21 -4.69 21.93
N GLY A 103 7.89 -4.47 21.87
CA GLY A 103 7.28 -3.18 21.54
C GLY A 103 7.21 -2.91 20.03
N VAL A 104 7.42 -3.90 19.17
CA VAL A 104 7.23 -3.76 17.73
C VAL A 104 5.73 -3.74 17.43
N MET A 105 5.27 -2.73 16.69
CA MET A 105 3.89 -2.64 16.27
C MET A 105 3.67 -3.51 15.03
N ILE A 106 2.72 -4.45 15.09
CA ILE A 106 2.31 -5.24 13.93
C ILE A 106 0.96 -4.73 13.43
N ILE A 107 0.93 -4.30 12.17
CA ILE A 107 -0.31 -3.99 11.46
C ILE A 107 -0.72 -5.26 10.73
N PRO A 108 -1.83 -5.93 11.14
CA PRO A 108 -2.14 -7.28 10.70
C PRO A 108 -2.64 -7.31 9.26
N ASP A 109 -2.37 -8.42 8.60
CA ASP A 109 -2.77 -8.72 7.23
C ASP A 109 -4.27 -8.59 7.01
N ILE A 110 -5.08 -9.13 7.92
CA ILE A 110 -6.55 -9.05 7.85
C ILE A 110 -7.08 -7.62 7.68
N TYR A 111 -6.31 -6.62 8.09
CA TYR A 111 -6.61 -5.21 7.83
C TYR A 111 -5.82 -4.68 6.63
N LEU A 112 -4.49 -4.80 6.65
CA LEU A 112 -3.62 -4.07 5.74
C LEU A 112 -3.78 -4.50 4.28
N ASN A 113 -3.90 -5.79 4.01
CA ASN A 113 -4.03 -6.31 2.65
C ASN A 113 -5.49 -6.34 2.13
N ALA A 114 -6.45 -5.98 2.95
CA ALA A 114 -7.87 -5.92 2.57
C ALA A 114 -8.16 -4.90 1.46
N GLY A 115 -7.28 -3.94 1.22
CA GLY A 115 -7.42 -2.94 0.17
C GLY A 115 -7.59 -3.53 -1.22
N GLY A 116 -6.85 -4.60 -1.55
CA GLY A 116 -6.96 -5.30 -2.83
C GLY A 116 -8.34 -5.94 -3.04
N VAL A 117 -8.88 -6.58 -2.00
CA VAL A 117 -10.23 -7.17 -2.04
C VAL A 117 -11.29 -6.08 -2.15
N THR A 118 -11.14 -4.98 -1.42
CA THR A 118 -12.06 -3.84 -1.49
C THR A 118 -12.09 -3.23 -2.88
N ALA A 119 -10.94 -3.04 -3.53
CA ALA A 119 -10.87 -2.57 -4.91
C ALA A 119 -11.56 -3.53 -5.88
N SER A 120 -11.32 -4.85 -5.75
CA SER A 120 -11.98 -5.87 -6.56
C SER A 120 -13.50 -5.90 -6.35
N TYR A 121 -13.96 -5.67 -5.13
CA TYR A 121 -15.40 -5.57 -4.83
C TYR A 121 -16.04 -4.35 -5.50
N LEU A 122 -15.37 -3.20 -5.47
CA LEU A 122 -15.84 -1.99 -6.15
C LEU A 122 -15.92 -2.19 -7.67
N GLU A 123 -14.93 -2.86 -8.25
CA GLU A 123 -14.94 -3.23 -9.67
C GLU A 123 -16.10 -4.20 -10.00
N TRP A 124 -16.34 -5.18 -9.17
CA TRP A 124 -17.46 -6.11 -9.34
C TRP A 124 -18.81 -5.40 -9.28
N LEU A 125 -19.03 -4.51 -8.29
CA LEU A 125 -20.24 -3.69 -8.19
C LEU A 125 -20.47 -2.85 -9.44
N LYS A 126 -19.42 -2.23 -9.96
CA LYS A 126 -19.45 -1.47 -11.20
C LYS A 126 -19.90 -2.34 -12.39
N ASN A 127 -19.35 -3.55 -12.49
CA ASN A 127 -19.71 -4.50 -13.56
C ASN A 127 -21.17 -4.93 -13.46
N LEU A 128 -21.68 -5.19 -12.25
CA LEU A 128 -23.10 -5.52 -12.01
C LEU A 128 -24.03 -4.38 -12.39
N ALA A 129 -23.68 -3.16 -11.98
CA ALA A 129 -24.49 -1.97 -12.23
C ALA A 129 -24.47 -1.54 -13.71
N HIS A 130 -23.63 -2.14 -14.55
CA HIS A 130 -23.39 -1.76 -15.95
C HIS A 130 -23.06 -0.26 -16.14
N VAL A 131 -22.57 0.38 -15.07
CA VAL A 131 -22.22 1.81 -15.06
C VAL A 131 -20.80 1.97 -15.59
N ARG A 132 -20.66 2.69 -16.70
CA ARG A 132 -19.36 3.13 -17.23
C ARG A 132 -19.13 4.56 -16.76
N PHE A 133 -18.48 4.73 -15.61
CA PHE A 133 -18.21 6.05 -15.05
C PHE A 133 -17.50 6.98 -16.04
N GLY A 134 -16.50 6.53 -16.78
CA GLY A 134 -15.78 7.34 -17.75
C GLY A 134 -16.63 7.93 -18.90
N ARG A 135 -17.80 7.35 -19.23
CA ARG A 135 -18.72 7.93 -20.20
C ARG A 135 -19.59 9.03 -19.60
N ILE A 136 -19.90 8.95 -18.32
CA ILE A 136 -20.67 9.97 -17.60
C ILE A 136 -19.79 11.18 -17.40
N GLU A 137 -18.55 10.97 -16.94
CA GLU A 137 -17.54 12.03 -16.77
C GLU A 137 -17.27 12.79 -18.04
N GLN A 138 -16.95 12.13 -19.15
CA GLN A 138 -16.70 12.80 -20.44
C GLN A 138 -17.86 13.71 -20.87
N ARG A 139 -19.11 13.32 -20.58
CA ARG A 139 -20.27 14.15 -20.88
C ARG A 139 -20.40 15.35 -19.96
N PHE A 140 -20.09 15.18 -18.66
CA PHE A 140 -20.12 16.28 -17.68
C PHE A 140 -18.98 17.26 -17.96
N ASP A 141 -17.78 16.79 -18.23
CA ASP A 141 -16.60 17.62 -18.51
C ASP A 141 -16.76 18.42 -19.80
N GLN A 142 -17.23 17.77 -20.89
CA GLN A 142 -17.53 18.47 -22.12
C GLN A 142 -18.66 19.52 -21.94
N GLY A 143 -19.69 19.19 -21.16
CA GLY A 143 -20.77 20.11 -20.85
C GLY A 143 -20.32 21.29 -19.98
N ALA A 144 -19.45 21.07 -19.03
CA ALA A 144 -18.85 22.11 -18.20
C ALA A 144 -17.93 23.02 -19.02
N TYR A 145 -17.06 22.42 -19.85
CA TYR A 145 -16.19 23.12 -20.79
C TYR A 145 -16.97 24.07 -21.70
N HIS A 146 -18.01 23.57 -22.39
CA HIS A 146 -18.82 24.41 -23.28
C HIS A 146 -19.54 25.54 -22.56
N ARG A 147 -19.98 25.32 -21.33
CA ARG A 147 -20.61 26.39 -20.51
C ARG A 147 -19.62 27.49 -20.11
N ILE A 148 -18.41 27.09 -19.65
CA ILE A 148 -17.37 28.04 -19.22
C ILE A 148 -16.77 28.78 -20.41
N ALA A 149 -16.48 28.08 -21.52
CA ALA A 149 -15.98 28.70 -22.75
C ALA A 149 -17.02 29.68 -23.35
N GLY A 150 -18.30 29.28 -23.37
CA GLY A 150 -19.39 30.14 -23.82
C GLY A 150 -19.61 31.37 -22.95
N ALA A 151 -19.50 31.22 -21.62
CA ALA A 151 -19.65 32.32 -20.66
C ALA A 151 -18.45 33.29 -20.66
N SER A 152 -17.23 32.78 -20.91
CA SER A 152 -16.00 33.60 -20.88
C SER A 152 -15.67 34.29 -22.20
N GLY A 153 -16.23 33.83 -23.31
CA GLY A 153 -15.90 34.31 -24.66
C GLY A 153 -14.41 34.07 -25.04
N ARG A 154 -13.66 33.31 -24.26
CA ARG A 154 -12.24 33.08 -24.44
C ARG A 154 -11.94 31.56 -24.61
N LYS A 155 -10.95 31.26 -25.43
CA LYS A 155 -10.42 29.91 -25.56
C LYS A 155 -9.69 29.55 -24.25
N ILE A 156 -10.09 28.46 -23.61
CA ILE A 156 -9.45 28.00 -22.37
C ILE A 156 -8.15 27.27 -22.73
N GLU A 157 -7.05 27.68 -22.15
CA GLU A 157 -5.74 27.07 -22.36
C GLU A 157 -5.68 25.63 -21.78
N PRO A 158 -4.93 24.71 -22.40
CA PRO A 158 -4.85 23.31 -21.99
C PRO A 158 -4.55 23.06 -20.50
N PRO A 159 -3.66 23.83 -19.82
CA PRO A 159 -3.41 23.62 -18.39
C PRO A 159 -4.66 23.89 -17.52
N VAL A 160 -5.46 24.89 -17.90
CA VAL A 160 -6.72 25.21 -17.18
C VAL A 160 -7.77 24.14 -17.44
N LEU A 161 -7.75 23.55 -18.65
CA LEU A 161 -8.63 22.44 -19.02
C LEU A 161 -8.33 21.18 -18.17
N ALA A 162 -7.06 20.90 -17.92
CA ALA A 162 -6.63 19.78 -17.06
C ALA A 162 -7.13 19.97 -15.60
N THR A 163 -7.16 21.20 -15.11
CA THR A 163 -7.67 21.54 -13.77
C THR A 163 -9.21 21.44 -13.67
N LEU A 164 -9.91 21.57 -14.80
CA LEU A 164 -11.37 21.45 -14.89
C LEU A 164 -11.83 19.99 -15.15
N LYS A 165 -10.89 19.08 -15.37
CA LYS A 165 -11.17 17.66 -15.48
C LYS A 165 -11.62 17.15 -14.11
N GLY A 166 -12.82 16.60 -14.02
CA GLY A 166 -13.31 15.98 -12.80
C GLY A 166 -12.45 14.77 -12.40
N ALA A 167 -12.74 14.19 -11.23
CA ALA A 167 -12.10 12.98 -10.77
C ALA A 167 -12.28 11.87 -11.80
N ASP A 168 -11.22 11.17 -12.16
CA ASP A 168 -11.33 10.01 -13.04
C ASP A 168 -11.74 8.75 -12.23
N GLU A 169 -11.91 7.63 -12.92
CA GLU A 169 -12.34 6.38 -12.30
C GLU A 169 -11.35 5.90 -11.23
N ILE A 170 -10.07 6.10 -11.45
CA ILE A 170 -9.00 5.75 -10.50
C ILE A 170 -9.10 6.62 -9.25
N ASP A 171 -9.36 7.91 -9.40
CA ASP A 171 -9.52 8.84 -8.28
C ASP A 171 -10.70 8.43 -7.39
N LEU A 172 -11.82 8.02 -8.00
CA LEU A 172 -12.99 7.53 -7.27
C LEU A 172 -12.71 6.24 -6.50
N VAL A 173 -12.00 5.30 -7.11
CA VAL A 173 -11.60 4.04 -6.46
C VAL A 173 -10.63 4.32 -5.32
N HIS A 174 -9.64 5.20 -5.53
CA HIS A 174 -8.70 5.58 -4.48
C HIS A 174 -9.40 6.26 -3.30
N SER A 175 -10.32 7.19 -3.55
CA SER A 175 -11.08 7.87 -2.51
C SER A 175 -11.94 6.88 -1.72
N ALA A 176 -12.68 5.99 -2.40
CA ALA A 176 -13.50 4.99 -1.73
C ALA A 176 -12.66 3.99 -0.92
N LEU A 177 -11.48 3.63 -1.42
CA LEU A 177 -10.54 2.77 -0.71
C LEU A 177 -9.97 3.47 0.53
N GLU A 178 -9.56 4.73 0.41
CA GLU A 178 -9.06 5.54 1.52
C GLU A 178 -10.11 5.69 2.63
N ASP A 179 -11.35 5.99 2.26
CA ASP A 179 -12.47 6.10 3.21
C ASP A 179 -12.73 4.77 3.92
N ALA A 180 -12.76 3.65 3.18
CA ALA A 180 -13.00 2.33 3.75
C ALA A 180 -11.87 1.92 4.70
N MET A 181 -10.62 2.07 4.29
CA MET A 181 -9.45 1.72 5.11
C MET A 181 -9.33 2.63 6.34
N SER A 182 -9.58 3.92 6.21
CA SER A 182 -9.55 4.86 7.34
C SER A 182 -10.65 4.57 8.35
N SER A 183 -11.85 4.25 7.89
CA SER A 183 -12.96 3.85 8.76
C SER A 183 -12.66 2.55 9.51
N ALA A 184 -12.12 1.56 8.81
CA ALA A 184 -11.71 0.29 9.42
C ALA A 184 -10.61 0.50 10.46
N LEU A 185 -9.60 1.33 10.17
CA LEU A 185 -8.55 1.65 11.14
C LEU A 185 -9.10 2.29 12.40
N ALA A 186 -10.04 3.24 12.26
CA ALA A 186 -10.66 3.88 13.40
C ALA A 186 -11.38 2.86 14.31
N GLN A 187 -12.12 1.92 13.73
CA GLN A 187 -12.78 0.84 14.45
C GLN A 187 -11.78 -0.09 15.15
N LEU A 188 -10.69 -0.45 14.47
CA LEU A 188 -9.61 -1.26 15.07
C LEU A 188 -8.99 -0.57 16.29
N LEU A 189 -8.66 0.71 16.15
CA LEU A 189 -8.05 1.48 17.24
C LEU A 189 -9.01 1.64 18.44
N GLU A 190 -10.30 1.83 18.17
CA GLU A 190 -11.31 1.86 19.21
C GLU A 190 -11.43 0.52 19.92
N ALA A 191 -11.54 -0.60 19.19
CA ALA A 191 -11.62 -1.94 19.76
C ALA A 191 -10.34 -2.27 20.57
N ARG A 192 -9.16 -1.95 20.02
CA ARG A 192 -7.88 -2.08 20.73
C ARG A 192 -7.89 -1.34 22.08
N GLY A 193 -8.33 -0.09 22.06
CA GLY A 193 -8.41 0.74 23.28
C GLY A 193 -9.42 0.21 24.29
N ARG A 194 -10.60 -0.23 23.82
CA ARG A 194 -11.69 -0.77 24.66
C ARG A 194 -11.30 -2.08 25.35
N HIS A 195 -10.61 -2.97 24.64
CA HIS A 195 -10.30 -4.32 25.10
C HIS A 195 -8.84 -4.46 25.62
N GLY A 196 -7.99 -3.44 25.49
CA GLY A 196 -6.59 -3.48 25.94
C GLY A 196 -5.76 -4.54 25.23
N THR A 197 -5.98 -4.77 23.94
CA THR A 197 -5.39 -5.86 23.15
C THR A 197 -4.46 -5.33 22.05
N ASP A 198 -3.83 -6.24 21.27
CA ASP A 198 -3.09 -5.90 20.06
C ASP A 198 -4.02 -5.64 18.85
N LEU A 199 -3.46 -5.15 17.73
CA LEU A 199 -4.24 -4.83 16.54
C LEU A 199 -4.83 -6.06 15.85
N ARG A 200 -4.16 -7.21 15.88
CA ARG A 200 -4.66 -8.46 15.28
C ARG A 200 -5.89 -8.95 16.03
N THR A 201 -5.82 -9.00 17.35
CA THR A 201 -6.96 -9.38 18.19
C THR A 201 -8.10 -8.37 18.04
N ALA A 202 -7.80 -7.07 17.99
CA ALA A 202 -8.80 -6.04 17.74
C ALA A 202 -9.50 -6.23 16.39
N ALA A 203 -8.76 -6.56 15.34
CA ALA A 203 -9.33 -6.84 14.01
C ALA A 203 -10.27 -8.04 14.03
N MET A 204 -9.91 -9.10 14.74
CA MET A 204 -10.80 -10.27 14.91
C MET A 204 -12.06 -9.92 15.69
N ILE A 205 -11.97 -9.10 16.74
CA ILE A 205 -13.15 -8.63 17.50
C ILE A 205 -14.08 -7.86 16.57
N VAL A 206 -13.56 -6.86 15.83
CA VAL A 206 -14.37 -6.05 14.88
C VAL A 206 -15.02 -6.91 13.79
N ALA A 207 -14.37 -8.00 13.38
CA ALA A 207 -14.92 -8.89 12.34
C ALA A 207 -16.04 -9.82 12.86
N ILE A 208 -16.15 -10.03 14.18
CA ILE A 208 -17.13 -10.94 14.79
C ILE A 208 -18.35 -10.18 15.32
N ASP A 209 -18.18 -8.95 15.79
CA ASP A 209 -19.24 -8.07 16.28
C ASP A 209 -20.15 -7.56 15.14
#